data_b0227b1ce590d8699af4efc948c08c60
#
_entry.id   b0227b1ce590d8699af4efc948c08c60
#
_cell.length_a   1.000
_cell.length_b   1.000
_cell.length_c   1.000
_cell.angle_alpha   90.00
_cell.angle_beta   90.00
_cell.angle_gamma   90.00
#
_symmetry.space_group_name_H-M   'P 1'
#
loop_
_entity.id
_entity.type
_entity.pdbx_description
1 polymer ?
#
loop_
_entity_poly.entity_id
_entity_poly.type
_entity_poly.pdbx_seq_one_letter_code
_entity_poly.pdbx_strand_id
1 'polypeptide(L)'
;MRRKETGCVIHSGGRFRFALVYPNFYHVGMSNLGIHIIYQLLNSRRDTACERFFLPENLSVETSTPLNKFQAAGFAVSFEQDYFNVIKILREAKINPRASARTKFDPIIIAGGPCATFNPEPLSLIFDAFIIGEGEVILPPVMDVLTQNLPRQETLTALSKIPGVYVPTVPAKVSRQWLKNLDEFPAHSVIITDDTEFNMYLIETARGCGHHCRFCMAGYCFRRPRNRSLEILKAEVDAAKKFGKKIGLMGAAISDYPQINELCKYILDSGLEMSVASFRADSVTPELVQALAKSGLKTLTVAPEVGSEKMRAVVNKSITEENVFAAVEMGIAAGIKNFKLYFMIGLPFEELPDVEAIADLSIRLKKLVAGKLTLSVNPFVPKPFTPFQWAAMADKKYLSAALKILRERLKKLRGVEIISESIKSAQVQAILARGDRRIGEFVLQSETPQKFMELLRENGVDANFYLRERSADEIFPWDNLDMGFGKKYLRAEYERAAELKPTRACFDGCKRCGVCG
;
A
#
# COMPACT_ATOMS: atom_id res chain seq x y z
N MET A 1 -17.29 24.82 6.34
CA MET A 1 -16.70 25.60 5.20
C MET A 1 -16.47 24.66 4.03
N ARG A 2 -16.89 25.02 2.83
CA ARG A 2 -16.62 24.20 1.63
C ARG A 2 -15.11 24.19 1.37
N ARG A 3 -14.50 23.02 1.19
CA ARG A 3 -13.05 22.90 0.92
C ARG A 3 -12.74 23.56 -0.43
N LYS A 4 -11.57 24.21 -0.54
CA LYS A 4 -11.09 24.75 -1.82
C LYS A 4 -10.58 23.57 -2.69
N GLU A 5 -11.37 23.19 -3.68
CA GLU A 5 -11.04 22.11 -4.62
C GLU A 5 -11.32 22.55 -6.06
N THR A 6 -10.50 22.03 -6.97
CA THR A 6 -10.74 22.09 -8.42
C THR A 6 -10.90 20.66 -8.95
N GLY A 7 -11.84 20.43 -9.87
CA GLY A 7 -12.10 19.10 -10.46
C GLY A 7 -13.17 18.28 -9.72
N CYS A 8 -13.76 18.83 -8.67
CA CYS A 8 -14.89 18.21 -8.00
C CYS A 8 -16.10 18.14 -8.93
N VAL A 9 -16.75 16.99 -9.02
CA VAL A 9 -17.92 16.75 -9.87
C VAL A 9 -19.17 16.66 -9.00
N ILE A 10 -20.14 17.50 -9.28
CA ILE A 10 -21.46 17.47 -8.63
C ILE A 10 -22.51 17.16 -9.69
N HIS A 11 -23.18 16.04 -9.53
CA HIS A 11 -24.23 15.61 -10.46
C HIS A 11 -25.61 16.09 -10.03
N SER A 12 -26.45 16.44 -10.98
CA SER A 12 -27.90 16.61 -10.77
C SER A 12 -28.57 15.26 -10.45
N GLY A 13 -29.70 15.28 -9.76
CA GLY A 13 -30.38 14.08 -9.25
C GLY A 13 -30.73 12.99 -10.28
N GLY A 14 -31.25 11.86 -9.81
CA GLY A 14 -31.70 10.76 -10.66
C GLY A 14 -30.62 9.72 -11.02
N ARG A 15 -29.41 9.81 -10.47
CA ARG A 15 -28.31 8.85 -10.67
C ARG A 15 -28.17 7.92 -9.47
N PHE A 16 -27.60 6.74 -9.70
CA PHE A 16 -27.17 5.85 -8.63
C PHE A 16 -26.06 6.52 -7.80
N ARG A 17 -26.32 6.68 -6.52
CA ARG A 17 -25.36 7.36 -5.61
C ARG A 17 -24.41 6.35 -5.01
N PHE A 18 -23.13 6.51 -5.30
CA PHE A 18 -22.04 5.70 -4.78
C PHE A 18 -21.16 6.53 -3.84
N ALA A 19 -20.98 6.07 -2.61
CA ALA A 19 -20.07 6.68 -1.66
C ALA A 19 -18.67 6.07 -1.80
N LEU A 20 -17.67 6.87 -2.13
CA LEU A 20 -16.26 6.45 -2.13
C LEU A 20 -15.62 6.87 -0.80
N VAL A 21 -15.39 5.90 0.07
CA VAL A 21 -14.92 6.12 1.44
C VAL A 21 -13.44 5.79 1.55
N TYR A 22 -12.64 6.74 2.00
CA TYR A 22 -11.29 6.48 2.48
C TYR A 22 -11.30 6.54 4.01
N PRO A 23 -11.06 5.41 4.73
CA PRO A 23 -11.29 5.34 6.17
C PRO A 23 -10.15 6.01 6.97
N ASN A 24 -9.80 7.24 6.61
CA ASN A 24 -8.82 8.09 7.27
C ASN A 24 -9.15 9.56 7.00
N PHE A 25 -8.30 10.48 7.48
CA PHE A 25 -8.51 11.91 7.29
C PHE A 25 -8.43 12.33 5.82
N TYR A 26 -9.07 13.46 5.51
CA TYR A 26 -9.15 14.00 4.15
C TYR A 26 -7.77 14.17 3.49
N HIS A 27 -6.81 14.81 4.18
CA HIS A 27 -5.48 15.07 3.62
C HIS A 27 -4.71 13.78 3.30
N VAL A 28 -4.91 12.70 4.07
CA VAL A 28 -4.33 11.38 3.81
C VAL A 28 -4.99 10.74 2.59
N GLY A 29 -6.32 10.74 2.55
CA GLY A 29 -7.08 10.16 1.44
C GLY A 29 -6.83 10.87 0.11
N MET A 30 -6.75 12.20 0.12
CA MET A 30 -6.46 12.99 -1.08
C MET A 30 -4.99 12.92 -1.52
N SER A 31 -4.12 12.35 -0.70
CA SER A 31 -2.75 11.97 -1.07
C SER A 31 -2.66 10.54 -1.66
N ASN A 32 -3.78 9.83 -1.74
CA ASN A 32 -3.87 8.48 -2.31
C ASN A 32 -4.40 8.52 -3.74
N LEU A 33 -3.53 8.20 -4.72
CA LEU A 33 -3.90 8.26 -6.14
C LEU A 33 -5.05 7.32 -6.52
N GLY A 34 -5.21 6.20 -5.79
CA GLY A 34 -6.33 5.26 -6.02
C GLY A 34 -7.71 5.90 -5.83
N ILE A 35 -7.84 6.85 -4.89
CA ILE A 35 -9.08 7.61 -4.70
C ILE A 35 -9.40 8.45 -5.94
N HIS A 36 -8.39 9.11 -6.51
CA HIS A 36 -8.58 9.92 -7.73
C HIS A 36 -9.00 9.06 -8.91
N ILE A 37 -8.34 7.92 -9.12
CA ILE A 37 -8.64 6.98 -10.21
C ILE A 37 -10.09 6.47 -10.10
N ILE A 38 -10.48 5.97 -8.92
CA ILE A 38 -11.82 5.42 -8.72
C ILE A 38 -12.90 6.51 -8.80
N TYR A 39 -12.64 7.69 -8.24
CA TYR A 39 -13.54 8.84 -8.33
C TYR A 39 -13.80 9.24 -9.79
N GLN A 40 -12.75 9.33 -10.60
CA GLN A 40 -12.86 9.64 -12.03
C GLN A 40 -13.61 8.55 -12.79
N LEU A 41 -13.23 7.27 -12.56
CA LEU A 41 -13.87 6.12 -13.20
C LEU A 41 -15.38 6.10 -12.96
N LEU A 42 -15.81 6.28 -11.71
CA LEU A 42 -17.22 6.23 -11.34
C LEU A 42 -17.99 7.45 -11.85
N ASN A 43 -17.41 8.66 -11.80
CA ASN A 43 -18.05 9.88 -12.26
C ASN A 43 -18.03 10.04 -13.80
N SER A 44 -17.24 9.25 -14.54
CA SER A 44 -17.32 9.18 -16.00
C SER A 44 -18.57 8.44 -16.50
N ARG A 45 -19.23 7.66 -15.64
CA ARG A 45 -20.48 6.97 -15.95
C ARG A 45 -21.66 7.95 -15.94
N ARG A 46 -22.58 7.79 -16.91
CA ARG A 46 -23.78 8.65 -17.00
C ARG A 46 -24.83 8.33 -15.94
N ASP A 47 -24.83 7.10 -15.43
CA ASP A 47 -25.82 6.56 -14.50
C ASP A 47 -25.39 6.67 -13.01
N THR A 48 -24.18 7.11 -12.74
CA THR A 48 -23.57 7.10 -11.39
C THR A 48 -23.22 8.53 -10.94
N ALA A 49 -23.40 8.77 -9.64
CA ALA A 49 -22.87 9.95 -8.94
C ALA A 49 -22.00 9.47 -7.77
N CYS A 50 -20.69 9.63 -7.89
CA CYS A 50 -19.73 9.23 -6.88
C CYS A 50 -19.34 10.42 -6.01
N GLU A 51 -19.49 10.29 -4.70
CA GLU A 51 -19.14 11.31 -3.71
C GLU A 51 -18.17 10.75 -2.68
N ARG A 52 -17.24 11.59 -2.19
CA ARG A 52 -16.13 11.18 -1.31
C ARG A 52 -16.45 11.36 0.17
N PHE A 53 -15.95 10.42 0.99
CA PHE A 53 -16.08 10.43 2.45
C PHE A 53 -14.74 10.22 3.11
N PHE A 54 -14.50 10.96 4.21
CA PHE A 54 -13.29 10.91 5.03
C PHE A 54 -13.62 11.18 6.50
N LEU A 55 -12.72 10.78 7.40
CA LEU A 55 -12.80 11.19 8.79
C LEU A 55 -12.45 12.69 8.97
N PRO A 56 -12.95 13.33 10.03
CA PRO A 56 -13.91 12.83 11.03
C PRO A 56 -15.37 13.00 10.61
N GLU A 57 -15.62 13.56 9.42
CA GLU A 57 -16.95 13.96 8.97
C GLU A 57 -17.71 12.75 8.40
N ASN A 58 -18.98 12.62 8.77
CA ASN A 58 -19.85 11.57 8.26
C ASN A 58 -20.78 12.08 7.15
N LEU A 59 -20.29 13.03 6.37
CA LEU A 59 -20.98 13.69 5.26
C LEU A 59 -20.08 13.67 4.03
N SER A 60 -20.71 13.53 2.85
CA SER A 60 -19.96 13.63 1.60
C SER A 60 -19.35 15.02 1.40
N VAL A 61 -18.15 15.03 0.78
CA VAL A 61 -17.45 16.29 0.46
C VAL A 61 -18.23 17.11 -0.57
N GLU A 62 -18.85 16.46 -1.54
CA GLU A 62 -19.54 17.07 -2.69
C GLU A 62 -20.83 17.77 -2.28
N THR A 63 -21.72 17.06 -1.60
CA THR A 63 -23.09 17.55 -1.34
C THR A 63 -23.47 17.61 0.13
N SER A 64 -22.56 17.27 1.05
CA SER A 64 -22.83 17.16 2.49
C SER A 64 -23.98 16.21 2.81
N THR A 65 -24.10 15.12 2.04
CA THR A 65 -25.11 14.08 2.25
C THR A 65 -24.58 13.00 3.18
N PRO A 66 -25.39 12.52 4.17
CA PRO A 66 -25.02 11.41 5.05
C PRO A 66 -24.79 10.10 4.28
N LEU A 67 -23.81 9.28 4.73
CA LEU A 67 -23.42 8.02 4.09
C LEU A 67 -24.58 7.03 3.92
N ASN A 68 -25.49 6.95 4.90
CA ASN A 68 -26.66 6.06 4.85
C ASN A 68 -27.75 6.47 3.83
N LYS A 69 -27.54 7.55 3.07
CA LYS A 69 -28.41 7.99 1.97
C LYS A 69 -27.89 7.56 0.60
N PHE A 70 -26.81 6.79 0.56
CA PHE A 70 -26.23 6.23 -0.66
C PHE A 70 -26.75 4.79 -0.86
N GLN A 71 -26.83 4.35 -2.12
CA GLN A 71 -27.26 2.97 -2.44
C GLN A 71 -26.11 1.97 -2.25
N ALA A 72 -24.86 2.40 -2.47
CA ALA A 72 -23.69 1.61 -2.18
C ALA A 72 -22.54 2.47 -1.66
N ALA A 73 -21.63 1.85 -0.90
CA ALA A 73 -20.41 2.48 -0.43
C ALA A 73 -19.20 1.58 -0.67
N GLY A 74 -18.19 2.10 -1.33
CA GLY A 74 -16.90 1.45 -1.57
C GLY A 74 -15.82 2.03 -0.66
N PHE A 75 -15.22 1.20 0.17
CA PHE A 75 -14.14 1.56 1.07
C PHE A 75 -12.79 1.20 0.46
N ALA A 76 -11.90 2.19 0.32
CA ALA A 76 -10.52 1.99 -0.12
C ALA A 76 -9.63 1.71 1.11
N VAL A 77 -9.47 0.43 1.46
CA VAL A 77 -8.73 0.02 2.66
C VAL A 77 -7.28 -0.28 2.29
N SER A 78 -6.40 0.66 2.60
CA SER A 78 -4.98 0.59 2.23
C SER A 78 -4.06 0.10 3.34
N PHE A 79 -4.50 0.18 4.59
CA PHE A 79 -3.73 -0.16 5.77
C PHE A 79 -4.59 -0.89 6.81
N GLU A 80 -4.06 -1.93 7.45
CA GLU A 80 -4.84 -2.81 8.31
C GLU A 80 -5.39 -2.09 9.56
N GLN A 81 -4.70 -1.09 10.08
CA GLN A 81 -5.20 -0.36 11.25
C GLN A 81 -6.41 0.54 10.93
N ASP A 82 -6.65 0.83 9.66
CA ASP A 82 -7.87 1.53 9.23
C ASP A 82 -9.15 0.68 9.38
N TYR A 83 -9.03 -0.61 9.69
CA TYR A 83 -10.20 -1.46 9.99
C TYR A 83 -11.04 -0.89 11.14
N PHE A 84 -10.40 -0.31 12.15
CA PHE A 84 -11.08 0.35 13.25
C PHE A 84 -11.82 1.61 12.83
N ASN A 85 -11.23 2.35 11.90
CA ASN A 85 -11.87 3.52 11.30
C ASN A 85 -13.11 3.14 10.47
N VAL A 86 -13.07 1.99 9.78
CA VAL A 86 -14.24 1.45 9.06
C VAL A 86 -15.42 1.26 10.03
N ILE A 87 -15.17 0.62 11.18
CA ILE A 87 -16.22 0.39 12.21
C ILE A 87 -16.77 1.71 12.72
N LYS A 88 -15.90 2.66 13.04
CA LYS A 88 -16.28 3.99 13.50
C LYS A 88 -17.18 4.70 12.48
N ILE A 89 -16.77 4.75 11.20
CA ILE A 89 -17.54 5.38 10.12
C ILE A 89 -18.94 4.75 9.99
N LEU A 90 -19.02 3.41 9.97
CA LEU A 90 -20.30 2.72 9.84
C LEU A 90 -21.25 3.01 11.02
N ARG A 91 -20.75 3.01 12.26
CA ARG A 91 -21.55 3.33 13.46
C ARG A 91 -22.03 4.78 13.45
N GLU A 92 -21.15 5.73 13.16
CA GLU A 92 -21.50 7.15 13.07
C GLU A 92 -22.52 7.40 11.95
N ALA A 93 -22.43 6.65 10.84
CA ALA A 93 -23.41 6.68 9.75
C ALA A 93 -24.75 6.00 10.09
N LYS A 94 -24.87 5.38 11.27
CA LYS A 94 -26.03 4.55 11.65
C LYS A 94 -26.27 3.38 10.69
N ILE A 95 -25.21 2.82 10.11
CA ILE A 95 -25.20 1.62 9.30
C ILE A 95 -24.72 0.48 10.20
N ASN A 96 -25.42 -0.66 10.22
CA ASN A 96 -24.96 -1.78 11.03
C ASN A 96 -23.58 -2.26 10.54
N PRO A 97 -22.54 -2.28 11.40
CA PRO A 97 -21.23 -2.78 11.00
C PRO A 97 -21.25 -4.24 10.55
N ARG A 98 -22.09 -5.09 11.13
CA ARG A 98 -22.24 -6.50 10.75
C ARG A 98 -23.05 -6.62 9.45
N ALA A 99 -22.45 -7.16 8.39
CA ALA A 99 -23.09 -7.31 7.08
C ALA A 99 -24.41 -8.11 7.14
N SER A 100 -24.45 -9.20 7.92
CA SER A 100 -25.65 -10.06 8.03
C SER A 100 -26.82 -9.40 8.76
N ALA A 101 -26.61 -8.30 9.47
CA ALA A 101 -27.66 -7.56 10.17
C ALA A 101 -28.19 -6.37 9.35
N ARG A 102 -27.66 -6.13 8.15
CA ARG A 102 -28.12 -5.07 7.25
C ARG A 102 -29.41 -5.48 6.54
N THR A 103 -30.25 -4.50 6.33
CA THR A 103 -31.56 -4.63 5.70
C THR A 103 -31.54 -4.09 4.27
N LYS A 104 -32.68 -4.15 3.58
CA LYS A 104 -32.85 -3.55 2.24
C LYS A 104 -32.72 -2.02 2.22
N PHE A 105 -32.74 -1.37 3.39
CA PHE A 105 -32.60 0.09 3.51
C PHE A 105 -31.15 0.53 3.72
N ASP A 106 -30.27 -0.41 4.03
CA ASP A 106 -28.85 -0.14 4.19
C ASP A 106 -28.11 -0.24 2.84
N PRO A 107 -27.09 0.58 2.61
CA PRO A 107 -26.28 0.48 1.40
C PRO A 107 -25.58 -0.88 1.27
N ILE A 108 -25.25 -1.27 0.05
CA ILE A 108 -24.29 -2.36 -0.20
C ILE A 108 -22.89 -1.84 0.12
N ILE A 109 -22.17 -2.51 1.02
CA ILE A 109 -20.85 -2.08 1.50
C ILE A 109 -19.77 -2.95 0.89
N ILE A 110 -18.87 -2.35 0.10
CA ILE A 110 -17.83 -3.04 -0.65
C ILE A 110 -16.46 -2.56 -0.17
N ALA A 111 -15.49 -3.47 -0.03
CA ALA A 111 -14.10 -3.11 0.21
C ALA A 111 -13.24 -3.33 -1.03
N GLY A 112 -12.31 -2.42 -1.25
CA GLY A 112 -11.24 -2.53 -2.23
C GLY A 112 -9.90 -2.08 -1.62
N GLY A 113 -8.84 -2.12 -2.43
CA GLY A 113 -7.51 -1.73 -2.02
C GLY A 113 -6.65 -2.93 -1.56
N PRO A 114 -5.39 -2.66 -1.15
CA PRO A 114 -4.43 -3.71 -0.82
C PRO A 114 -4.92 -4.69 0.24
N CYS A 115 -5.49 -4.21 1.35
CA CYS A 115 -5.92 -5.08 2.45
C CYS A 115 -7.03 -6.05 2.01
N ALA A 116 -8.00 -5.59 1.21
CA ALA A 116 -9.03 -6.44 0.63
C ALA A 116 -8.45 -7.51 -0.30
N THR A 117 -7.44 -7.11 -1.10
CA THR A 117 -6.79 -8.00 -2.07
C THR A 117 -5.94 -9.08 -1.40
N PHE A 118 -5.33 -8.80 -0.24
CA PHE A 118 -4.41 -9.76 0.39
C PHE A 118 -5.09 -10.73 1.33
N ASN A 119 -5.98 -10.23 2.18
CA ASN A 119 -6.70 -11.04 3.14
C ASN A 119 -8.01 -10.36 3.53
N PRO A 120 -9.13 -10.67 2.87
CA PRO A 120 -10.43 -10.12 3.19
C PRO A 120 -11.04 -10.71 4.47
N GLU A 121 -10.55 -11.86 4.97
CA GLU A 121 -11.21 -12.64 6.01
C GLU A 121 -11.41 -11.90 7.35
N PRO A 122 -10.46 -11.08 7.86
CA PRO A 122 -10.71 -10.28 9.07
C PRO A 122 -11.86 -9.26 8.93
N LEU A 123 -12.20 -8.90 7.70
CA LEU A 123 -13.26 -7.96 7.36
C LEU A 123 -14.52 -8.62 6.79
N SER A 124 -14.52 -9.94 6.62
CA SER A 124 -15.59 -10.69 5.94
C SER A 124 -16.95 -10.65 6.64
N LEU A 125 -16.99 -10.31 7.94
CA LEU A 125 -18.23 -10.07 8.69
C LEU A 125 -18.76 -8.64 8.53
N ILE A 126 -17.94 -7.74 7.96
CA ILE A 126 -18.21 -6.29 7.89
C ILE A 126 -18.65 -5.90 6.48
N PHE A 127 -17.98 -6.39 5.46
CA PHE A 127 -18.27 -6.06 4.08
C PHE A 127 -19.15 -7.09 3.38
N ASP A 128 -20.02 -6.62 2.51
CA ASP A 128 -20.91 -7.46 1.69
C ASP A 128 -20.15 -8.11 0.53
N ALA A 129 -19.16 -7.40 -0.01
CA ALA A 129 -18.31 -7.87 -1.08
C ALA A 129 -16.93 -7.21 -1.05
N PHE A 130 -15.95 -7.85 -1.70
CA PHE A 130 -14.57 -7.38 -1.83
C PHE A 130 -14.14 -7.37 -3.29
N ILE A 131 -13.39 -6.34 -3.66
CA ILE A 131 -12.74 -6.21 -4.96
C ILE A 131 -11.33 -6.76 -4.86
N ILE A 132 -11.07 -7.89 -5.51
CA ILE A 132 -9.78 -8.59 -5.47
C ILE A 132 -8.99 -8.23 -6.75
N GLY A 133 -8.22 -7.18 -6.66
CA GLY A 133 -7.43 -6.66 -7.78
C GLY A 133 -7.62 -5.17 -8.04
N GLU A 134 -7.60 -4.81 -9.33
CA GLU A 134 -7.59 -3.42 -9.78
C GLU A 134 -9.01 -2.95 -10.13
N GLY A 135 -9.40 -1.82 -9.53
CA GLY A 135 -10.77 -1.30 -9.63
C GLY A 135 -11.18 -0.93 -11.05
N GLU A 136 -10.24 -0.51 -11.88
CA GLU A 136 -10.50 -0.13 -13.28
C GLU A 136 -11.13 -1.27 -14.08
N VAL A 137 -10.77 -2.52 -13.76
CA VAL A 137 -11.28 -3.70 -14.45
C VAL A 137 -12.56 -4.24 -13.82
N ILE A 138 -12.66 -4.15 -12.49
CA ILE A 138 -13.72 -4.85 -11.73
C ILE A 138 -14.93 -3.95 -11.48
N LEU A 139 -14.72 -2.64 -11.25
CA LEU A 139 -15.82 -1.75 -10.90
C LEU A 139 -16.83 -1.51 -12.02
N PRO A 140 -16.48 -1.44 -13.33
CA PRO A 140 -17.51 -1.28 -14.36
C PRO A 140 -18.60 -2.36 -14.32
N PRO A 141 -18.31 -3.68 -14.37
CA PRO A 141 -19.35 -4.71 -14.25
C PRO A 141 -20.02 -4.74 -12.86
N VAL A 142 -19.32 -4.35 -11.78
CA VAL A 142 -19.94 -4.20 -10.44
C VAL A 142 -21.01 -3.11 -10.48
N MET A 143 -20.71 -1.97 -11.08
CA MET A 143 -21.67 -0.88 -11.21
C MET A 143 -22.87 -1.26 -12.08
N ASP A 144 -22.66 -2.06 -13.15
CA ASP A 144 -23.74 -2.54 -14.00
C ASP A 144 -24.73 -3.43 -13.22
N VAL A 145 -24.27 -4.16 -12.22
CA VAL A 145 -25.14 -4.91 -11.29
C VAL A 145 -25.82 -3.99 -10.29
N LEU A 146 -25.07 -3.10 -9.65
CA LEU A 146 -25.60 -2.23 -8.59
C LEU A 146 -26.69 -1.28 -9.11
N THR A 147 -26.54 -0.74 -10.32
CA THR A 147 -27.50 0.19 -10.93
C THR A 147 -28.83 -0.46 -11.30
N GLN A 148 -28.93 -1.80 -11.32
CA GLN A 148 -30.18 -2.51 -11.53
C GLN A 148 -31.14 -2.43 -10.33
N ASN A 149 -30.67 -1.98 -9.16
CA ASN A 149 -31.44 -1.86 -7.92
C ASN A 149 -32.19 -3.16 -7.53
N LEU A 150 -31.54 -4.30 -7.71
CA LEU A 150 -32.05 -5.61 -7.33
C LEU A 150 -32.19 -5.72 -5.81
N PRO A 151 -33.04 -6.63 -5.30
CA PRO A 151 -33.03 -6.99 -3.88
C PRO A 151 -31.63 -7.38 -3.41
N ARG A 152 -31.29 -7.05 -2.15
CA ARG A 152 -29.94 -7.22 -1.59
C ARG A 152 -29.32 -8.59 -1.86
N GLN A 153 -30.09 -9.68 -1.62
CA GLN A 153 -29.57 -11.04 -1.81
C GLN A 153 -29.31 -11.36 -3.28
N GLU A 154 -30.16 -10.88 -4.18
CA GLU A 154 -29.99 -11.03 -5.62
C GLU A 154 -28.77 -10.24 -6.11
N THR A 155 -28.60 -9.01 -5.59
CA THR A 155 -27.41 -8.18 -5.86
C THR A 155 -26.14 -8.92 -5.45
N LEU A 156 -26.05 -9.48 -4.24
CA LEU A 156 -24.87 -10.21 -3.77
C LEU A 156 -24.61 -11.48 -4.61
N THR A 157 -25.66 -12.18 -5.01
CA THR A 157 -25.56 -13.34 -5.89
C THR A 157 -25.06 -12.94 -7.28
N ALA A 158 -25.50 -11.81 -7.82
CA ALA A 158 -25.02 -11.29 -9.11
C ALA A 158 -23.56 -10.83 -9.03
N LEU A 159 -23.21 -10.12 -7.96
CA LEU A 159 -21.84 -9.66 -7.70
C LEU A 159 -20.86 -10.83 -7.56
N SER A 160 -21.24 -11.95 -6.94
CA SER A 160 -20.37 -13.11 -6.76
C SER A 160 -19.98 -13.81 -8.07
N LYS A 161 -20.70 -13.53 -9.17
CA LYS A 161 -20.40 -14.06 -10.50
C LYS A 161 -19.38 -13.22 -11.27
N ILE A 162 -19.08 -12.01 -10.79
CA ILE A 162 -18.13 -11.11 -11.45
C ILE A 162 -16.70 -11.56 -11.13
N PRO A 163 -15.83 -11.78 -12.13
CA PRO A 163 -14.42 -12.09 -11.88
C PRO A 163 -13.75 -11.01 -10.99
N GLY A 164 -13.05 -11.44 -9.95
CA GLY A 164 -12.40 -10.54 -9.00
C GLY A 164 -13.30 -10.02 -7.89
N VAL A 165 -14.56 -10.45 -7.81
CA VAL A 165 -15.44 -10.10 -6.68
C VAL A 165 -15.55 -11.28 -5.72
N TYR A 166 -15.17 -11.07 -4.46
CA TYR A 166 -15.36 -12.03 -3.37
C TYR A 166 -16.57 -11.61 -2.52
N VAL A 167 -17.55 -12.49 -2.42
CA VAL A 167 -18.72 -12.34 -1.54
C VAL A 167 -18.60 -13.35 -0.41
N PRO A 168 -18.40 -12.94 0.86
CA PRO A 168 -18.10 -13.86 1.98
C PRO A 168 -19.14 -14.93 2.27
N THR A 169 -20.38 -14.72 1.84
CA THR A 169 -21.49 -15.68 2.01
C THR A 169 -21.58 -16.72 0.88
N VAL A 170 -20.78 -16.55 -0.18
CA VAL A 170 -20.75 -17.45 -1.34
C VAL A 170 -19.37 -18.09 -1.43
N PRO A 171 -19.22 -19.39 -1.08
CA PRO A 171 -17.95 -20.08 -1.19
C PRO A 171 -17.47 -20.11 -2.64
N ALA A 172 -16.34 -19.50 -2.92
CA ALA A 172 -15.73 -19.46 -4.24
C ALA A 172 -14.22 -19.23 -4.16
N LYS A 173 -13.49 -19.77 -5.13
CA LYS A 173 -12.12 -19.33 -5.40
C LYS A 173 -12.17 -18.11 -6.30
N VAL A 174 -11.53 -17.02 -5.88
CA VAL A 174 -11.59 -15.75 -6.59
C VAL A 174 -10.22 -15.41 -7.17
N SER A 175 -10.14 -15.23 -8.48
CA SER A 175 -8.90 -14.84 -9.16
C SER A 175 -8.79 -13.32 -9.25
N ARG A 176 -7.63 -12.81 -8.84
CA ARG A 176 -7.28 -11.40 -8.95
C ARG A 176 -7.41 -10.91 -10.39
N GLN A 177 -8.11 -9.81 -10.58
CA GLN A 177 -8.21 -9.13 -11.87
C GLN A 177 -7.26 -7.92 -11.91
N TRP A 178 -6.68 -7.63 -13.07
CA TRP A 178 -5.72 -6.56 -13.23
C TRP A 178 -5.68 -6.03 -14.66
N LEU A 179 -5.40 -4.75 -14.80
CA LEU A 179 -5.29 -4.05 -16.08
C LEU A 179 -4.02 -4.50 -16.82
N LYS A 180 -4.15 -4.95 -18.05
CA LYS A 180 -3.01 -5.44 -18.83
C LYS A 180 -2.14 -4.30 -19.35
N ASN A 181 -2.78 -3.24 -19.84
CA ASN A 181 -2.13 -2.02 -20.32
C ASN A 181 -2.55 -0.83 -19.45
N LEU A 182 -1.61 -0.17 -18.78
CA LEU A 182 -1.90 0.96 -17.91
C LEU A 182 -2.35 2.20 -18.70
N ASP A 183 -1.96 2.34 -19.95
CA ASP A 183 -2.27 3.51 -20.78
C ASP A 183 -3.77 3.60 -21.15
N GLU A 184 -4.54 2.52 -20.94
CA GLU A 184 -5.99 2.51 -21.18
C GLU A 184 -6.77 3.39 -20.20
N PHE A 185 -6.20 3.69 -19.02
CA PHE A 185 -6.86 4.50 -18.00
C PHE A 185 -5.92 5.58 -17.48
N PRO A 186 -6.37 6.83 -17.38
CA PRO A 186 -5.58 7.90 -16.77
C PRO A 186 -5.36 7.60 -15.28
N ALA A 187 -4.18 7.97 -14.77
CA ALA A 187 -3.84 7.80 -13.37
C ALA A 187 -3.05 8.99 -12.84
N HIS A 188 -3.79 10.06 -12.57
CA HIS A 188 -3.28 11.31 -12.05
C HIS A 188 -4.25 11.93 -11.04
N SER A 189 -3.81 12.98 -10.37
CA SER A 189 -4.67 13.78 -9.47
C SER A 189 -5.79 14.46 -10.27
N VAL A 190 -7.04 14.04 -10.10
CA VAL A 190 -8.21 14.66 -10.75
C VAL A 190 -8.84 15.75 -9.89
N ILE A 191 -8.69 15.66 -8.58
CA ILE A 191 -9.07 16.70 -7.63
C ILE A 191 -7.81 17.42 -7.16
N ILE A 192 -7.77 18.73 -7.34
CA ILE A 192 -6.65 19.57 -6.94
C ILE A 192 -7.03 20.36 -5.71
N THR A 193 -6.27 20.17 -4.65
CA THR A 193 -6.41 20.85 -3.37
C THR A 193 -5.03 21.09 -2.73
N ASP A 194 -4.93 22.03 -1.82
CA ASP A 194 -3.72 22.25 -1.00
C ASP A 194 -3.74 21.41 0.29
N ASP A 195 -4.90 20.87 0.67
CA ASP A 195 -5.09 20.04 1.85
C ASP A 195 -4.75 18.58 1.55
N THR A 196 -3.46 18.32 1.33
CA THR A 196 -2.87 16.98 1.14
C THR A 196 -1.56 16.88 1.92
N GLU A 197 -1.08 15.67 2.17
CA GLU A 197 0.20 15.46 2.88
C GLU A 197 1.40 16.05 2.12
N PHE A 198 1.34 16.10 0.79
CA PHE A 198 2.49 16.43 -0.05
C PHE A 198 2.29 17.66 -0.92
N ASN A 199 1.08 18.18 -1.05
CA ASN A 199 0.72 19.31 -1.94
C ASN A 199 1.29 19.17 -3.37
N MET A 200 1.09 17.99 -3.98
CA MET A 200 1.62 17.61 -5.29
C MET A 200 0.51 17.24 -6.27
N TYR A 201 0.82 17.33 -7.56
CA TYR A 201 0.06 16.68 -8.62
C TYR A 201 0.64 15.28 -8.83
N LEU A 202 -0.10 14.25 -8.49
CA LEU A 202 0.38 12.86 -8.54
C LEU A 202 0.19 12.29 -9.95
N ILE A 203 1.19 11.56 -10.45
CA ILE A 203 1.15 10.82 -11.71
C ILE A 203 1.69 9.41 -11.47
N GLU A 204 0.94 8.38 -11.86
CA GLU A 204 1.41 6.99 -11.82
C GLU A 204 2.32 6.70 -13.00
N THR A 205 3.57 6.32 -12.75
CA THR A 205 4.52 5.93 -13.80
C THR A 205 4.50 4.44 -14.10
N ALA A 206 4.26 3.64 -13.06
CA ALA A 206 4.31 2.19 -13.15
C ALA A 206 3.49 1.54 -12.03
N ARG A 207 3.03 0.32 -12.25
CA ARG A 207 2.33 -0.49 -11.26
C ARG A 207 2.96 -1.87 -11.14
N GLY A 208 3.17 -2.32 -9.88
CA GLY A 208 3.90 -3.53 -9.56
C GLY A 208 5.41 -3.33 -9.56
N CYS A 209 6.14 -4.40 -9.23
CA CYS A 209 7.60 -4.39 -9.13
C CYS A 209 8.17 -5.70 -9.67
N GLY A 210 9.24 -5.61 -10.48
CA GLY A 210 9.93 -6.76 -11.06
C GLY A 210 10.92 -7.44 -10.12
N HIS A 211 11.24 -6.82 -9.00
CA HIS A 211 12.11 -7.41 -7.99
C HIS A 211 11.38 -8.46 -7.15
N HIS A 212 12.13 -9.42 -6.65
CA HIS A 212 11.61 -10.53 -5.85
C HIS A 212 11.98 -10.38 -4.37
N CYS A 213 11.91 -9.15 -3.83
CA CYS A 213 12.12 -8.94 -2.39
C CYS A 213 11.09 -9.75 -1.61
N ARG A 214 11.55 -10.72 -0.79
CA ARG A 214 10.73 -11.78 -0.19
C ARG A 214 9.75 -11.30 0.87
N PHE A 215 9.90 -10.08 1.36
CA PHE A 215 8.99 -9.43 2.31
C PHE A 215 7.92 -8.56 1.65
N CYS A 216 8.12 -8.15 0.39
CA CYS A 216 7.42 -7.02 -0.19
C CYS A 216 6.13 -7.42 -0.91
N MET A 217 4.98 -6.96 -0.42
CA MET A 217 3.68 -7.17 -1.06
C MET A 217 3.60 -6.65 -2.49
N ALA A 218 4.16 -5.46 -2.77
CA ALA A 218 4.08 -4.84 -4.09
C ALA A 218 4.73 -5.70 -5.18
N GLY A 219 5.78 -6.45 -4.84
CA GLY A 219 6.45 -7.37 -5.76
C GLY A 219 5.66 -8.65 -6.04
N TYR A 220 4.58 -8.93 -5.33
CA TYR A 220 3.76 -10.14 -5.51
C TYR A 220 2.33 -9.82 -5.90
N CYS A 221 1.64 -8.97 -5.17
CA CYS A 221 0.21 -8.74 -5.38
C CYS A 221 -0.12 -7.84 -6.57
N PHE A 222 0.84 -7.02 -7.03
CA PHE A 222 0.69 -6.20 -8.24
C PHE A 222 1.48 -6.75 -9.44
N ARG A 223 1.81 -8.04 -9.43
CA ARG A 223 2.43 -8.72 -10.55
C ARG A 223 1.43 -8.84 -11.71
N ARG A 224 1.87 -8.72 -12.97
CA ARG A 224 3.22 -8.40 -13.46
C ARG A 224 3.52 -6.90 -13.35
N PRO A 225 4.83 -6.49 -13.32
CA PRO A 225 5.19 -5.07 -13.43
C PRO A 225 4.77 -4.52 -14.79
N ARG A 226 4.23 -3.31 -14.80
CA ARG A 226 3.78 -2.60 -16.02
C ARG A 226 4.16 -1.15 -15.89
N ASN A 227 4.65 -0.57 -16.99
CA ASN A 227 4.98 0.84 -17.09
C ASN A 227 3.94 1.54 -17.97
N ARG A 228 3.71 2.83 -17.72
CA ARG A 228 3.03 3.70 -18.68
C ARG A 228 4.01 4.12 -19.77
N SER A 229 3.50 4.37 -20.97
CA SER A 229 4.31 4.94 -22.04
C SER A 229 4.76 6.36 -21.69
N LEU A 230 5.92 6.74 -22.22
CA LEU A 230 6.44 8.08 -21.97
C LEU A 230 5.55 9.18 -22.57
N GLU A 231 4.90 8.88 -23.67
CA GLU A 231 3.95 9.77 -24.35
C GLU A 231 2.77 10.13 -23.44
N ILE A 232 2.18 9.14 -22.78
CA ILE A 232 1.09 9.35 -21.79
C ILE A 232 1.62 10.18 -20.62
N LEU A 233 2.80 9.83 -20.10
CA LEU A 233 3.37 10.58 -18.96
C LEU A 233 3.68 12.05 -19.33
N LYS A 234 4.17 12.33 -20.54
CA LYS A 234 4.38 13.70 -21.04
C LYS A 234 3.05 14.46 -21.14
N ALA A 235 2.00 13.83 -21.65
CA ALA A 235 0.67 14.44 -21.72
C ALA A 235 0.10 14.76 -20.32
N GLU A 236 0.32 13.88 -19.34
CA GLU A 236 -0.07 14.12 -17.94
C GLU A 236 0.73 15.28 -17.30
N VAL A 237 2.01 15.40 -17.60
CA VAL A 237 2.85 16.53 -17.17
C VAL A 237 2.34 17.84 -17.79
N ASP A 238 1.98 17.85 -19.07
CA ASP A 238 1.41 19.02 -19.74
C ASP A 238 0.07 19.43 -19.13
N ALA A 239 -0.80 18.46 -18.81
CA ALA A 239 -2.06 18.70 -18.13
C ALA A 239 -1.86 19.30 -16.72
N ALA A 240 -0.77 18.99 -16.05
CA ALA A 240 -0.44 19.49 -14.71
C ALA A 240 0.03 20.96 -14.70
N LYS A 241 0.57 21.49 -15.81
CA LYS A 241 1.15 22.86 -15.90
C LYS A 241 0.21 23.94 -15.41
N LYS A 242 -1.09 23.82 -15.75
CA LYS A 242 -2.10 24.82 -15.35
C LYS A 242 -2.33 24.94 -13.85
N PHE A 243 -1.89 23.94 -13.07
CA PHE A 243 -2.08 23.93 -11.62
C PHE A 243 -0.86 24.46 -10.86
N GLY A 244 0.31 24.57 -11.51
CA GLY A 244 1.55 25.08 -10.90
C GLY A 244 2.04 24.25 -9.70
N LYS A 245 1.66 22.97 -9.61
CA LYS A 245 2.05 22.10 -8.52
C LYS A 245 3.27 21.27 -8.90
N LYS A 246 4.05 20.88 -7.89
CA LYS A 246 5.13 19.89 -8.02
C LYS A 246 4.55 18.55 -8.46
N ILE A 247 5.21 17.87 -9.40
CA ILE A 247 4.83 16.53 -9.86
C ILE A 247 5.30 15.49 -8.84
N GLY A 248 4.37 14.73 -8.30
CA GLY A 248 4.66 13.55 -7.49
C GLY A 248 4.62 12.28 -8.35
N LEU A 249 5.77 11.70 -8.67
CA LEU A 249 5.83 10.45 -9.43
C LEU A 249 5.52 9.26 -8.51
N MET A 250 4.53 8.46 -8.90
CA MET A 250 4.03 7.33 -8.12
C MET A 250 4.35 6.00 -8.81
N GLY A 251 4.83 5.02 -8.04
CA GLY A 251 5.14 3.67 -8.48
C GLY A 251 5.95 2.92 -7.44
N ALA A 252 6.00 1.59 -7.54
CA ALA A 252 6.69 0.75 -6.56
C ALA A 252 8.23 0.84 -6.63
N ALA A 253 8.78 1.18 -7.80
CA ALA A 253 10.20 1.32 -8.04
C ALA A 253 10.42 2.35 -9.17
N ILE A 254 10.28 3.63 -8.83
CA ILE A 254 10.32 4.73 -9.81
C ILE A 254 11.65 4.79 -10.55
N SER A 255 12.77 4.57 -9.86
CA SER A 255 14.12 4.56 -10.46
C SER A 255 14.34 3.44 -11.48
N ASP A 256 13.47 2.43 -11.50
CA ASP A 256 13.53 1.34 -12.50
C ASP A 256 12.73 1.67 -13.78
N TYR A 257 12.03 2.81 -13.83
CA TYR A 257 11.31 3.21 -15.04
C TYR A 257 12.31 3.41 -16.19
N PRO A 258 12.17 2.71 -17.33
CA PRO A 258 13.23 2.67 -18.36
C PRO A 258 13.64 4.04 -18.91
N GLN A 259 12.69 4.97 -18.98
CA GLN A 259 12.90 6.31 -19.53
C GLN A 259 12.86 7.39 -18.44
N ILE A 260 13.27 7.06 -17.20
CA ILE A 260 13.18 7.98 -16.07
C ILE A 260 13.95 9.28 -16.30
N ASN A 261 15.14 9.22 -16.89
CA ASN A 261 15.97 10.39 -17.13
C ASN A 261 15.33 11.33 -18.17
N GLU A 262 14.70 10.77 -19.21
CA GLU A 262 13.98 11.55 -20.21
C GLU A 262 12.72 12.22 -19.60
N LEU A 263 11.98 11.49 -18.78
CA LEU A 263 10.83 12.02 -18.05
C LEU A 263 11.24 13.16 -17.10
N CYS A 264 12.31 12.97 -16.33
CA CYS A 264 12.85 13.99 -15.43
C CYS A 264 13.23 15.27 -16.20
N LYS A 265 13.93 15.11 -17.32
CA LYS A 265 14.30 16.24 -18.18
C LYS A 265 13.06 16.96 -18.70
N TYR A 266 12.04 16.21 -19.19
CA TYR A 266 10.81 16.79 -19.70
C TYR A 266 10.05 17.60 -18.64
N ILE A 267 9.96 17.10 -17.40
CA ILE A 267 9.32 17.81 -16.28
C ILE A 267 10.04 19.15 -16.01
N LEU A 268 11.36 19.11 -15.90
CA LEU A 268 12.16 20.33 -15.64
C LEU A 268 12.09 21.33 -16.80
N ASP A 269 12.21 20.89 -18.06
CA ASP A 269 12.08 21.72 -19.25
C ASP A 269 10.66 22.35 -19.36
N SER A 270 9.67 21.71 -18.78
CA SER A 270 8.30 22.23 -18.66
C SER A 270 8.13 23.28 -17.56
N GLY A 271 9.20 23.66 -16.85
CA GLY A 271 9.17 24.62 -15.74
C GLY A 271 8.54 24.08 -14.47
N LEU A 272 8.39 22.76 -14.33
CA LEU A 272 7.80 22.12 -13.16
C LEU A 272 8.89 21.48 -12.28
N GLU A 273 8.59 21.38 -11.00
CA GLU A 273 9.38 20.62 -10.03
C GLU A 273 8.83 19.19 -9.90
N MET A 274 9.66 18.26 -9.43
CA MET A 274 9.28 16.88 -9.21
C MET A 274 9.68 16.34 -7.85
N SER A 275 9.02 15.27 -7.42
CA SER A 275 9.32 14.54 -6.19
C SER A 275 9.09 13.05 -6.36
N VAL A 276 9.85 12.25 -5.61
CA VAL A 276 9.74 10.81 -5.51
C VAL A 276 9.90 10.42 -4.03
N ALA A 277 9.15 9.43 -3.57
CA ALA A 277 9.11 9.09 -2.15
C ALA A 277 10.39 8.40 -1.65
N SER A 278 10.93 7.44 -2.42
CA SER A 278 12.14 6.68 -2.05
C SER A 278 12.75 6.01 -3.28
N PHE A 279 14.01 5.60 -3.14
CA PHE A 279 14.79 4.99 -4.22
C PHE A 279 15.35 3.63 -3.82
N ARG A 280 15.47 2.79 -4.82
CA ARG A 280 16.40 1.66 -4.78
C ARG A 280 17.82 2.20 -5.05
N ALA A 281 18.78 1.79 -4.21
CA ALA A 281 20.16 2.29 -4.33
C ALA A 281 20.85 1.84 -5.62
N ASP A 282 20.45 0.69 -6.19
CA ASP A 282 21.05 0.09 -7.39
C ASP A 282 20.52 0.65 -8.72
N SER A 283 19.45 1.45 -8.70
CA SER A 283 18.84 2.04 -9.91
C SER A 283 18.77 3.58 -9.90
N VAL A 284 19.40 4.21 -8.93
CA VAL A 284 19.52 5.68 -8.87
C VAL A 284 20.53 6.16 -9.91
N THR A 285 20.17 7.19 -10.68
CA THR A 285 21.05 7.83 -11.65
C THR A 285 21.44 9.25 -11.22
N PRO A 286 22.61 9.75 -11.62
CA PRO A 286 23.01 11.12 -11.34
C PRO A 286 22.00 12.16 -11.86
N GLU A 287 21.41 11.92 -13.04
CA GLU A 287 20.42 12.78 -13.70
C GLU A 287 19.14 12.87 -12.86
N LEU A 288 18.65 11.73 -12.36
CA LEU A 288 17.47 11.68 -11.49
C LEU A 288 17.71 12.46 -10.19
N VAL A 289 18.85 12.24 -9.53
CA VAL A 289 19.19 12.92 -8.27
C VAL A 289 19.37 14.42 -8.49
N GLN A 290 20.02 14.85 -9.58
CA GLN A 290 20.16 16.26 -9.94
C GLN A 290 18.81 16.91 -10.23
N ALA A 291 17.91 16.23 -10.93
CA ALA A 291 16.54 16.72 -11.19
C ALA A 291 15.78 16.97 -9.90
N LEU A 292 15.89 16.06 -8.94
CA LEU A 292 15.26 16.19 -7.62
C LEU A 292 15.89 17.30 -6.78
N ALA A 293 17.22 17.43 -6.80
CA ALA A 293 17.92 18.51 -6.12
C ALA A 293 17.51 19.88 -6.69
N LYS A 294 17.42 20.05 -8.02
CA LYS A 294 16.89 21.23 -8.69
C LYS A 294 15.43 21.52 -8.31
N SER A 295 14.66 20.46 -8.06
CA SER A 295 13.26 20.54 -7.58
C SER A 295 13.15 20.79 -6.06
N GLY A 296 14.25 21.13 -5.39
CA GLY A 296 14.27 21.49 -3.96
C GLY A 296 14.22 20.31 -2.99
N LEU A 297 14.63 19.09 -3.41
CA LEU A 297 14.73 17.94 -2.51
C LEU A 297 15.77 18.21 -1.41
N LYS A 298 15.33 18.19 -0.16
CA LYS A 298 16.20 18.44 1.01
C LYS A 298 16.76 17.17 1.63
N THR A 299 16.07 16.04 1.45
CA THR A 299 16.42 14.75 2.06
C THR A 299 16.29 13.65 1.01
N LEU A 300 17.39 12.95 0.70
CA LEU A 300 17.35 11.77 -0.15
C LEU A 300 17.01 10.55 0.69
N THR A 301 15.98 9.79 0.27
CA THR A 301 15.54 8.59 0.99
C THR A 301 15.96 7.35 0.21
N VAL A 302 16.77 6.50 0.83
CA VAL A 302 17.27 5.23 0.28
C VAL A 302 16.79 4.08 1.16
N ALA A 303 16.50 2.94 0.57
CA ALA A 303 15.97 1.77 1.26
C ALA A 303 16.97 0.59 1.20
N PRO A 304 18.01 0.52 2.06
CA PRO A 304 18.87 -0.66 2.18
C PRO A 304 18.11 -1.87 2.73
N GLU A 305 17.14 -1.66 3.58
CA GLU A 305 16.29 -2.58 4.34
C GLU A 305 17.02 -3.33 5.45
N VAL A 306 18.26 -3.75 5.26
CA VAL A 306 19.07 -4.56 6.17
C VAL A 306 20.53 -4.11 6.18
N GLY A 307 21.29 -4.48 7.22
CA GLY A 307 22.68 -4.07 7.38
C GLY A 307 23.70 -5.04 6.77
N SER A 308 23.49 -6.35 6.94
CA SER A 308 24.44 -7.37 6.55
C SER A 308 24.21 -7.92 5.15
N GLU A 309 25.25 -8.45 4.52
CA GLU A 309 25.17 -9.14 3.25
C GLU A 309 24.34 -10.42 3.33
N LYS A 310 24.50 -11.17 4.44
CA LYS A 310 23.64 -12.33 4.74
C LYS A 310 22.17 -11.94 4.66
N MET A 311 21.76 -10.87 5.32
CA MET A 311 20.36 -10.47 5.33
C MET A 311 19.90 -9.90 3.98
N ARG A 312 20.77 -9.26 3.19
CA ARG A 312 20.44 -8.88 1.80
C ARG A 312 20.12 -10.10 0.94
N ALA A 313 20.85 -11.20 1.12
CA ALA A 313 20.56 -12.47 0.45
C ALA A 313 19.24 -13.09 0.96
N VAL A 314 18.99 -13.09 2.27
CA VAL A 314 17.74 -13.55 2.88
C VAL A 314 16.53 -12.84 2.31
N VAL A 315 16.52 -11.51 2.28
CA VAL A 315 15.40 -10.72 1.78
C VAL A 315 15.35 -10.62 0.25
N ASN A 316 16.33 -11.19 -0.43
CA ASN A 316 16.52 -11.09 -1.89
C ASN A 316 16.49 -9.64 -2.38
N LYS A 317 17.15 -8.74 -1.67
CA LYS A 317 17.36 -7.39 -2.15
C LYS A 317 18.77 -7.31 -2.71
N SER A 318 18.89 -7.35 -4.03
CA SER A 318 20.15 -7.40 -4.79
C SER A 318 20.97 -6.10 -4.72
N ILE A 319 20.71 -5.26 -3.73
CA ILE A 319 21.45 -4.03 -3.45
C ILE A 319 22.69 -4.39 -2.63
N THR A 320 23.87 -3.97 -3.09
CA THR A 320 25.11 -4.10 -2.34
C THR A 320 25.34 -2.87 -1.44
N GLU A 321 26.33 -2.96 -0.57
CA GLU A 321 26.72 -1.83 0.27
C GLU A 321 27.29 -0.69 -0.60
N GLU A 322 28.08 -1.00 -1.62
CA GLU A 322 28.62 -0.04 -2.58
C GLU A 322 27.51 0.74 -3.28
N ASN A 323 26.38 0.09 -3.63
CA ASN A 323 25.23 0.79 -4.20
C ASN A 323 24.66 1.83 -3.23
N VAL A 324 24.61 1.51 -1.93
CA VAL A 324 24.12 2.46 -0.91
C VAL A 324 25.07 3.65 -0.79
N PHE A 325 26.38 3.40 -0.76
CA PHE A 325 27.40 4.46 -0.74
C PHE A 325 27.30 5.33 -2.00
N ALA A 326 27.28 4.73 -3.18
CA ALA A 326 27.17 5.44 -4.46
C ALA A 326 25.91 6.34 -4.51
N ALA A 327 24.75 5.84 -4.04
CA ALA A 327 23.52 6.64 -3.98
C ALA A 327 23.65 7.86 -3.05
N VAL A 328 24.33 7.69 -1.91
CA VAL A 328 24.60 8.79 -0.97
C VAL A 328 25.58 9.78 -1.57
N GLU A 329 26.66 9.33 -2.21
CA GLU A 329 27.66 10.18 -2.88
C GLU A 329 27.05 10.99 -4.03
N MET A 330 26.19 10.36 -4.87
CA MET A 330 25.42 11.08 -5.90
C MET A 330 24.55 12.18 -5.28
N GLY A 331 23.90 11.90 -4.14
CA GLY A 331 23.11 12.89 -3.41
C GLY A 331 23.95 14.06 -2.92
N ILE A 332 25.12 13.78 -2.35
CA ILE A 332 26.07 14.80 -1.89
C ILE A 332 26.56 15.66 -3.05
N ALA A 333 26.95 15.03 -4.17
CA ALA A 333 27.40 15.70 -5.39
C ALA A 333 26.32 16.63 -5.97
N ALA A 334 25.04 16.27 -5.82
CA ALA A 334 23.89 17.11 -6.20
C ALA A 334 23.54 18.20 -5.16
N GLY A 335 24.28 18.30 -4.06
CA GLY A 335 24.07 19.31 -3.01
C GLY A 335 23.07 18.93 -1.93
N ILE A 336 22.58 17.69 -1.90
CA ILE A 336 21.67 17.19 -0.86
C ILE A 336 22.46 16.94 0.42
N LYS A 337 21.99 17.49 1.53
CA LYS A 337 22.71 17.43 2.82
C LYS A 337 22.15 16.40 3.78
N ASN A 338 20.87 16.04 3.66
CA ASN A 338 20.20 15.14 4.59
C ASN A 338 19.85 13.82 3.89
N PHE A 339 19.93 12.74 4.64
CA PHE A 339 19.62 11.40 4.12
C PHE A 339 18.71 10.67 5.10
N LYS A 340 17.80 9.85 4.54
CA LYS A 340 16.96 8.95 5.30
C LYS A 340 17.14 7.54 4.79
N LEU A 341 17.38 6.60 5.69
CA LEU A 341 17.57 5.18 5.38
C LEU A 341 16.43 4.38 5.98
N TYR A 342 15.82 3.50 5.18
CA TYR A 342 14.83 2.55 5.66
C TYR A 342 15.48 1.22 6.02
N PHE A 343 15.14 0.72 7.23
CA PHE A 343 15.56 -0.59 7.71
C PHE A 343 14.39 -1.33 8.34
N MET A 344 14.45 -2.65 8.29
CA MET A 344 13.59 -3.56 9.03
C MET A 344 14.40 -4.35 10.05
N ILE A 345 13.77 -4.72 11.17
CA ILE A 345 14.32 -5.60 12.20
C ILE A 345 13.33 -6.72 12.53
N GLY A 346 13.84 -7.86 12.97
CA GLY A 346 13.01 -9.04 13.26
C GLY A 346 12.61 -9.80 12.01
N LEU A 347 13.40 -9.74 10.96
CA LEU A 347 13.24 -10.53 9.74
C LEU A 347 13.52 -12.03 10.01
N PRO A 348 12.95 -12.95 9.21
CA PRO A 348 13.33 -14.35 9.28
C PRO A 348 14.85 -14.53 9.15
N PHE A 349 15.43 -15.45 9.94
CA PHE A 349 16.87 -15.77 9.97
C PHE A 349 17.79 -14.61 10.43
N GLU A 350 17.24 -13.50 10.92
CA GLU A 350 18.00 -12.37 11.49
C GLU A 350 18.53 -12.72 12.88
N GLU A 351 19.77 -12.34 13.13
CA GLU A 351 20.44 -12.42 14.42
C GLU A 351 20.93 -11.03 14.88
N LEU A 352 21.24 -10.85 16.16
CA LEU A 352 21.68 -9.54 16.68
C LEU A 352 22.91 -8.97 15.97
N PRO A 353 23.92 -9.75 15.52
CA PRO A 353 25.01 -9.23 14.68
C PRO A 353 24.53 -8.61 13.36
N ASP A 354 23.43 -9.09 12.76
CA ASP A 354 22.87 -8.49 11.54
C ASP A 354 22.27 -7.10 11.81
N VAL A 355 21.71 -6.92 13.04
CA VAL A 355 21.24 -5.60 13.51
C VAL A 355 22.41 -4.68 13.79
N GLU A 356 23.52 -5.19 14.38
CA GLU A 356 24.74 -4.40 14.57
C GLU A 356 25.32 -3.89 13.26
N ALA A 357 25.24 -4.69 12.19
CA ALA A 357 25.66 -4.30 10.85
C ALA A 357 24.87 -3.07 10.31
N ILE A 358 23.60 -2.87 10.72
CA ILE A 358 22.85 -1.63 10.43
C ILE A 358 23.56 -0.41 11.06
N ALA A 359 23.99 -0.55 12.31
CA ALA A 359 24.70 0.52 13.00
C ALA A 359 26.06 0.80 12.33
N ASP A 360 26.82 -0.25 11.97
CA ASP A 360 28.11 -0.12 11.32
C ASP A 360 28.03 0.57 9.96
N LEU A 361 27.09 0.18 9.13
CA LEU A 361 26.78 0.85 7.85
C LEU A 361 26.44 2.33 8.09
N SER A 362 25.59 2.61 9.06
CA SER A 362 25.17 3.97 9.39
C SER A 362 26.30 4.85 9.91
N ILE A 363 27.21 4.29 10.73
CA ILE A 363 28.41 4.99 11.22
C ILE A 363 29.32 5.36 10.04
N ARG A 364 29.53 4.46 9.09
CA ARG A 364 30.38 4.72 7.92
C ARG A 364 29.74 5.76 7.00
N LEU A 365 28.45 5.65 6.70
CA LEU A 365 27.72 6.63 5.89
C LEU A 365 27.71 8.01 6.55
N LYS A 366 27.58 8.07 7.89
CA LYS A 366 27.59 9.36 8.62
C LYS A 366 28.88 10.13 8.46
N LYS A 367 30.01 9.48 8.22
CA LYS A 367 31.29 10.16 7.92
C LYS A 367 31.26 10.98 6.62
N LEU A 368 30.43 10.58 5.65
CA LEU A 368 30.21 11.28 4.39
C LEU A 368 29.12 12.35 4.53
N VAL A 369 28.09 12.09 5.32
CA VAL A 369 26.90 12.94 5.44
C VAL A 369 27.14 14.09 6.40
N ALA A 370 27.32 15.30 5.90
CA ALA A 370 27.51 16.50 6.72
C ALA A 370 26.23 16.89 7.51
N GLY A 371 25.05 16.71 6.90
CA GLY A 371 23.77 17.02 7.51
C GLY A 371 23.19 15.91 8.38
N LYS A 372 21.86 15.82 8.43
CA LYS A 372 21.14 14.81 9.23
C LYS A 372 21.11 13.46 8.50
N LEU A 373 21.36 12.37 9.24
CA LEU A 373 21.11 11.00 8.82
C LEU A 373 20.00 10.41 9.68
N THR A 374 18.83 10.17 9.08
CA THR A 374 17.67 9.59 9.76
C THR A 374 17.56 8.11 9.41
N LEU A 375 17.53 7.25 10.40
CA LEU A 375 17.23 5.83 10.24
C LEU A 375 15.76 5.59 10.61
N SER A 376 14.97 5.13 9.65
CA SER A 376 13.60 4.64 9.89
C SER A 376 13.67 3.13 10.03
N VAL A 377 13.59 2.65 11.29
CA VAL A 377 13.79 1.24 11.64
C VAL A 377 12.48 0.67 12.13
N ASN A 378 11.83 -0.20 11.34
CA ASN A 378 10.52 -0.72 11.66
C ASN A 378 10.54 -2.24 11.87
N PRO A 379 9.72 -2.77 12.80
CA PRO A 379 9.52 -4.21 12.92
C PRO A 379 9.00 -4.82 11.62
N PHE A 380 9.55 -5.96 11.23
CA PHE A 380 9.02 -6.73 10.11
C PHE A 380 7.65 -7.30 10.45
N VAL A 381 6.70 -7.14 9.54
CA VAL A 381 5.34 -7.71 9.61
C VAL A 381 5.17 -8.72 8.49
N PRO A 382 5.02 -10.02 8.79
CA PRO A 382 4.75 -11.03 7.76
C PRO A 382 3.43 -10.75 7.04
N LYS A 383 3.44 -10.74 5.71
CA LYS A 383 2.28 -10.40 4.89
C LYS A 383 1.81 -11.59 4.06
N PRO A 384 0.49 -11.74 3.82
CA PRO A 384 -0.07 -12.71 2.89
C PRO A 384 0.56 -12.59 1.49
N PHE A 385 0.58 -13.70 0.75
CA PHE A 385 1.09 -13.78 -0.61
C PHE A 385 2.54 -13.33 -0.80
N THR A 386 3.34 -13.28 0.26
CA THR A 386 4.79 -13.11 0.17
C THR A 386 5.50 -14.42 0.54
N PRO A 387 6.74 -14.64 0.10
CA PRO A 387 7.54 -15.76 0.59
C PRO A 387 7.59 -15.84 2.12
N PHE A 388 7.59 -14.70 2.81
CA PHE A 388 7.65 -14.65 4.27
C PHE A 388 6.29 -14.79 4.98
N GLN A 389 5.22 -15.19 4.27
CA GLN A 389 3.92 -15.45 4.89
C GLN A 389 3.92 -16.59 5.93
N TRP A 390 4.91 -17.50 5.87
CA TRP A 390 5.10 -18.57 6.86
C TRP A 390 5.89 -18.11 8.07
N ALA A 391 6.71 -17.07 7.95
CA ALA A 391 7.59 -16.62 9.01
C ALA A 391 6.82 -16.16 10.26
N ALA A 392 7.41 -16.36 11.43
CA ALA A 392 6.95 -15.72 12.63
C ALA A 392 7.22 -14.20 12.58
N MET A 393 6.40 -13.42 13.25
CA MET A 393 6.80 -12.07 13.67
C MET A 393 7.72 -12.20 14.87
N ALA A 394 8.86 -11.52 14.87
CA ALA A 394 9.79 -11.53 15.98
C ALA A 394 9.13 -11.04 17.27
N ASP A 395 9.49 -11.66 18.39
CA ASP A 395 8.93 -11.33 19.69
C ASP A 395 9.36 -9.94 20.18
N LYS A 396 8.60 -9.41 21.14
CA LYS A 396 8.85 -8.08 21.71
C LYS A 396 10.24 -7.97 22.36
N LYS A 397 10.75 -9.05 22.96
CA LYS A 397 12.06 -9.07 23.65
C LYS A 397 13.18 -8.87 22.63
N TYR A 398 13.15 -9.65 21.53
CA TYR A 398 14.11 -9.51 20.44
C TYR A 398 14.05 -8.10 19.81
N LEU A 399 12.87 -7.64 19.42
CA LEU A 399 12.70 -6.31 18.81
C LEU A 399 13.16 -5.18 19.70
N SER A 400 12.91 -5.28 21.02
CA SER A 400 13.38 -4.29 22.00
C SER A 400 14.89 -4.32 22.15
N ALA A 401 15.51 -5.51 22.13
CA ALA A 401 16.97 -5.66 22.18
C ALA A 401 17.62 -5.09 20.91
N ALA A 402 17.08 -5.36 19.74
CA ALA A 402 17.54 -4.82 18.45
C ALA A 402 17.51 -3.28 18.44
N LEU A 403 16.38 -2.67 18.83
CA LEU A 403 16.28 -1.20 18.92
C LEU A 403 17.24 -0.61 19.96
N LYS A 404 17.47 -1.31 21.09
CA LYS A 404 18.41 -0.89 22.12
C LYS A 404 19.84 -0.87 21.58
N ILE A 405 20.28 -1.93 20.90
CA ILE A 405 21.60 -2.01 20.26
C ILE A 405 21.81 -0.82 19.32
N LEU A 406 20.88 -0.56 18.41
CA LEU A 406 20.99 0.56 17.47
C LEU A 406 21.11 1.90 18.19
N ARG A 407 20.26 2.14 19.20
CA ARG A 407 20.28 3.39 19.98
C ARG A 407 21.60 3.55 20.73
N GLU A 408 22.11 2.51 21.38
CA GLU A 408 23.36 2.55 22.14
C GLU A 408 24.56 2.80 21.25
N ARG A 409 24.64 2.14 20.09
CA ARG A 409 25.77 2.31 19.15
C ARG A 409 25.78 3.66 18.46
N LEU A 410 24.61 4.25 18.20
CA LEU A 410 24.48 5.49 17.43
C LEU A 410 24.32 6.75 18.29
N LYS A 411 24.06 6.62 19.60
CA LYS A 411 23.78 7.77 20.50
C LYS A 411 24.84 8.86 20.53
N LYS A 412 26.11 8.49 20.27
CA LYS A 412 27.24 9.42 20.30
C LYS A 412 27.47 10.15 18.98
N LEU A 413 26.75 9.77 17.93
CA LEU A 413 26.91 10.37 16.60
C LEU A 413 26.00 11.59 16.44
N ARG A 414 26.61 12.77 16.40
CA ARG A 414 25.87 14.01 16.19
C ARG A 414 25.18 13.99 14.81
N GLY A 415 23.89 14.36 14.77
CA GLY A 415 23.11 14.44 13.55
C GLY A 415 22.60 13.09 13.04
N VAL A 416 22.65 12.03 13.84
CA VAL A 416 21.94 10.77 13.60
C VAL A 416 20.66 10.71 14.43
N GLU A 417 19.56 10.33 13.82
CA GLU A 417 18.27 10.13 14.46
C GLU A 417 17.69 8.75 14.09
N ILE A 418 17.10 8.06 15.07
CA ILE A 418 16.36 6.81 14.85
C ILE A 418 14.88 7.07 15.11
N ILE A 419 14.06 6.83 14.09
CA ILE A 419 12.60 6.78 14.19
C ILE A 419 12.14 5.35 14.02
N SER A 420 11.14 4.93 14.78
CA SER A 420 10.62 3.56 14.73
C SER A 420 9.13 3.55 15.03
N GLU A 421 8.42 2.68 14.33
CA GLU A 421 7.04 2.35 14.68
C GLU A 421 6.97 1.62 16.03
N SER A 422 5.84 1.75 16.71
CA SER A 422 5.60 1.02 17.95
C SER A 422 5.53 -0.50 17.69
N ILE A 423 6.27 -1.29 18.47
CA ILE A 423 6.22 -2.76 18.42
C ILE A 423 4.78 -3.26 18.64
N LYS A 424 4.01 -2.61 19.52
CA LYS A 424 2.61 -2.96 19.77
C LYS A 424 1.75 -2.70 18.52
N SER A 425 1.97 -1.58 17.83
CA SER A 425 1.27 -1.24 16.58
C SER A 425 1.57 -2.28 15.49
N ALA A 426 2.84 -2.64 15.32
CA ALA A 426 3.26 -3.67 14.37
C ALA A 426 2.67 -5.07 14.70
N GLN A 427 2.55 -5.43 15.98
CA GLN A 427 1.87 -6.67 16.39
C GLN A 427 0.39 -6.67 16.03
N VAL A 428 -0.32 -5.58 16.29
CA VAL A 428 -1.74 -5.44 15.87
C VAL A 428 -1.84 -5.57 14.35
N GLN A 429 -0.98 -4.91 13.61
CA GLN A 429 -0.95 -5.00 12.16
C GLN A 429 -0.73 -6.44 11.68
N ALA A 430 0.19 -7.19 12.30
CA ALA A 430 0.46 -8.58 11.94
C ALA A 430 -0.75 -9.51 12.23
N ILE A 431 -1.43 -9.30 13.37
CA ILE A 431 -2.64 -10.05 13.72
C ILE A 431 -3.75 -9.79 12.67
N LEU A 432 -3.97 -8.54 12.32
CA LEU A 432 -4.99 -8.16 11.32
C LEU A 432 -4.62 -8.67 9.92
N ALA A 433 -3.36 -8.52 9.50
CA ALA A 433 -2.90 -8.97 8.19
C ALA A 433 -3.00 -10.49 7.99
N ARG A 434 -2.79 -11.27 9.07
CA ARG A 434 -2.75 -12.74 9.04
C ARG A 434 -3.99 -13.39 9.67
N GLY A 435 -4.92 -12.57 10.13
CA GLY A 435 -6.15 -13.00 10.80
C GLY A 435 -7.10 -13.76 9.88
N ASP A 436 -7.97 -14.51 10.49
CA ASP A 436 -9.10 -15.17 9.86
C ASP A 436 -10.42 -14.49 10.25
N ARG A 437 -11.54 -15.09 9.84
CA ARG A 437 -12.88 -14.57 10.12
C ARG A 437 -13.19 -14.41 11.62
N ARG A 438 -12.57 -15.21 12.50
CA ARG A 438 -12.72 -15.11 13.96
C ARG A 438 -12.22 -13.76 14.48
N ILE A 439 -11.13 -13.23 13.88
CA ILE A 439 -10.62 -11.89 14.21
C ILE A 439 -11.65 -10.80 13.88
N GLY A 440 -12.46 -11.01 12.86
CA GLY A 440 -13.54 -10.09 12.47
C GLY A 440 -14.55 -9.81 13.58
N GLU A 441 -14.83 -10.77 14.47
CA GLU A 441 -15.71 -10.58 15.63
C GLU A 441 -15.16 -9.52 16.60
N PHE A 442 -13.85 -9.47 16.77
CA PHE A 442 -13.19 -8.51 17.64
C PHE A 442 -12.99 -7.16 16.96
N VAL A 443 -12.76 -7.15 15.65
CA VAL A 443 -12.73 -5.92 14.85
C VAL A 443 -14.09 -5.22 14.92
N LEU A 444 -15.20 -5.96 14.74
CA LEU A 444 -16.57 -5.43 14.84
C LEU A 444 -16.85 -4.70 16.16
N GLN A 445 -16.20 -5.12 17.24
CA GLN A 445 -16.42 -4.57 18.58
C GLN A 445 -15.41 -3.48 18.97
N SER A 446 -14.46 -3.15 18.06
CA SER A 446 -13.34 -2.25 18.35
C SER A 446 -13.34 -1.03 17.43
N GLU A 447 -13.06 0.14 18.01
CA GLU A 447 -12.77 1.37 17.27
C GLU A 447 -11.31 1.84 17.46
N THR A 448 -10.53 1.06 18.21
CA THR A 448 -9.11 1.34 18.46
C THR A 448 -8.30 0.06 18.55
N PRO A 449 -7.00 0.11 18.22
CA PRO A 449 -6.07 -1.01 18.41
C PRO A 449 -6.01 -1.50 19.86
N GLN A 450 -6.12 -0.60 20.83
CA GLN A 450 -6.06 -0.92 22.25
C GLN A 450 -7.26 -1.77 22.66
N LYS A 451 -8.48 -1.33 22.30
CA LYS A 451 -9.70 -2.07 22.61
C LYS A 451 -9.73 -3.45 21.94
N PHE A 452 -9.23 -3.54 20.71
CA PHE A 452 -9.07 -4.82 20.01
C PHE A 452 -8.19 -5.81 20.79
N MET A 453 -7.02 -5.37 21.25
CA MET A 453 -6.10 -6.23 22.04
C MET A 453 -6.67 -6.60 23.41
N GLU A 454 -7.46 -5.71 24.04
CA GLU A 454 -8.19 -6.02 25.28
C GLU A 454 -9.20 -7.14 25.04
N LEU A 455 -10.03 -7.01 24.02
CA LEU A 455 -11.06 -8.00 23.70
C LEU A 455 -10.47 -9.36 23.37
N LEU A 456 -9.36 -9.43 22.62
CA LEU A 456 -8.67 -10.71 22.39
C LEU A 456 -8.28 -11.37 23.70
N ARG A 457 -7.67 -10.61 24.62
CA ARG A 457 -7.23 -11.13 25.92
C ARG A 457 -8.41 -11.55 26.82
N GLU A 458 -9.48 -10.73 26.90
CA GLU A 458 -10.67 -11.00 27.71
C GLU A 458 -11.40 -12.26 27.25
N ASN A 459 -11.34 -12.57 25.95
CA ASN A 459 -11.98 -13.76 25.36
C ASN A 459 -11.01 -14.96 25.21
N GLY A 460 -9.81 -14.90 25.79
CA GLY A 460 -8.87 -16.00 25.79
C GLY A 460 -8.29 -16.33 24.40
N VAL A 461 -8.30 -15.38 23.46
CA VAL A 461 -7.72 -15.58 22.14
C VAL A 461 -6.21 -15.40 22.21
N ASP A 462 -5.49 -16.47 21.90
CA ASP A 462 -4.03 -16.41 21.83
C ASP A 462 -3.57 -15.61 20.59
N ALA A 463 -3.15 -14.38 20.81
CA ALA A 463 -2.59 -13.53 19.78
C ALA A 463 -1.35 -14.15 19.11
N ASN A 464 -0.58 -15.00 19.84
CA ASN A 464 0.60 -15.67 19.28
C ASN A 464 0.23 -16.69 18.20
N PHE A 465 -1.01 -17.21 18.20
CA PHE A 465 -1.51 -18.05 17.11
C PHE A 465 -1.35 -17.35 15.75
N TYR A 466 -1.58 -16.03 15.68
CA TYR A 466 -1.45 -15.26 14.45
C TYR A 466 -0.01 -14.78 14.18
N LEU A 467 0.83 -14.70 15.23
CA LEU A 467 2.21 -14.18 15.12
C LEU A 467 3.25 -15.28 14.92
N ARG A 468 2.94 -16.53 15.25
CA ARG A 468 3.86 -17.67 15.16
C ARG A 468 4.31 -17.99 13.74
N GLU A 469 5.35 -18.76 13.63
CA GLU A 469 5.68 -19.46 12.39
C GLU A 469 4.55 -20.42 12.01
N ARG A 470 4.29 -20.57 10.71
CA ARG A 470 3.26 -21.42 10.18
C ARG A 470 3.86 -22.62 9.45
N SER A 471 3.24 -23.79 9.54
CA SER A 471 3.69 -24.99 8.84
C SER A 471 3.49 -24.85 7.33
N ALA A 472 4.26 -25.64 6.57
CA ALA A 472 4.25 -25.58 5.10
C ALA A 472 2.90 -25.96 4.50
N ASP A 473 2.18 -26.87 5.14
CA ASP A 473 0.90 -27.46 4.75
C ASP A 473 -0.31 -26.72 5.36
N GLU A 474 -0.08 -25.70 6.21
CA GLU A 474 -1.15 -24.93 6.84
C GLU A 474 -2.02 -24.24 5.80
N ILE A 475 -3.35 -24.38 5.96
CA ILE A 475 -4.31 -23.67 5.13
C ILE A 475 -4.44 -22.23 5.67
N PHE A 476 -4.20 -21.26 4.81
CA PHE A 476 -4.27 -19.85 5.16
C PHE A 476 -5.66 -19.25 4.90
N PRO A 477 -6.07 -18.24 5.66
CA PRO A 477 -7.35 -17.55 5.44
C PRO A 477 -7.53 -17.02 4.01
N TRP A 478 -6.44 -16.71 3.32
CA TRP A 478 -6.42 -16.16 1.95
C TRP A 478 -6.19 -17.21 0.85
N ASP A 479 -6.17 -18.51 1.16
CA ASP A 479 -5.93 -19.57 0.16
C ASP A 479 -7.10 -19.74 -0.84
N ASN A 480 -8.25 -19.13 -0.58
CA ASN A 480 -9.38 -19.02 -1.51
C ASN A 480 -9.16 -17.95 -2.60
N LEU A 481 -8.10 -17.15 -2.51
CA LEU A 481 -7.76 -16.13 -3.51
C LEU A 481 -6.64 -16.64 -4.43
N ASP A 482 -6.75 -16.32 -5.71
CA ASP A 482 -5.74 -16.67 -6.72
C ASP A 482 -5.07 -15.39 -7.26
N MET A 483 -3.79 -15.21 -6.91
CA MET A 483 -2.97 -14.07 -7.37
C MET A 483 -2.29 -14.32 -8.71
N GLY A 484 -2.54 -15.49 -9.35
CA GLY A 484 -1.88 -15.92 -10.58
C GLY A 484 -0.54 -16.63 -10.36
N PHE A 485 -0.13 -16.86 -9.11
CA PHE A 485 1.04 -17.68 -8.75
C PHE A 485 0.72 -18.64 -7.61
N GLY A 486 1.32 -19.82 -7.67
CA GLY A 486 1.02 -20.87 -6.71
C GLY A 486 1.76 -20.75 -5.38
N LYS A 487 1.17 -21.29 -4.31
CA LYS A 487 1.76 -21.40 -2.97
C LYS A 487 3.13 -22.11 -2.98
N LYS A 488 3.30 -23.12 -3.86
CA LYS A 488 4.59 -23.82 -4.07
C LYS A 488 5.71 -22.87 -4.50
N TYR A 489 5.41 -21.88 -5.36
CA TYR A 489 6.40 -20.88 -5.76
C TYR A 489 6.86 -20.01 -4.58
N LEU A 490 5.93 -19.53 -3.77
CA LEU A 490 6.26 -18.74 -2.58
C LEU A 490 7.06 -19.56 -1.56
N ARG A 491 6.71 -20.85 -1.39
CA ARG A 491 7.43 -21.75 -0.48
C ARG A 491 8.87 -21.98 -0.95
N ALA A 492 9.07 -22.24 -2.23
CA ALA A 492 10.41 -22.36 -2.79
C ALA A 492 11.25 -21.09 -2.58
N GLU A 493 10.65 -19.91 -2.68
CA GLU A 493 11.35 -18.64 -2.37
C GLU A 493 11.65 -18.48 -0.88
N TYR A 494 10.80 -18.98 0.02
CA TYR A 494 11.09 -19.02 1.45
C TYR A 494 12.28 -19.93 1.77
N GLU A 495 12.33 -21.12 1.17
CA GLU A 495 13.44 -22.08 1.31
C GLU A 495 14.74 -21.52 0.74
N ARG A 496 14.68 -20.86 -0.42
CA ARG A 496 15.84 -20.13 -0.98
C ARG A 496 16.36 -19.02 -0.05
N ALA A 497 15.49 -18.41 0.76
CA ALA A 497 15.92 -17.44 1.76
C ALA A 497 16.80 -18.08 2.84
N ALA A 498 16.37 -19.23 3.37
CA ALA A 498 17.14 -19.99 4.35
C ALA A 498 18.52 -20.46 3.80
N GLU A 499 18.56 -20.74 2.50
CA GLU A 499 19.80 -21.18 1.81
C GLU A 499 20.64 -20.00 1.28
N LEU A 500 20.25 -18.76 1.52
CA LEU A 500 20.89 -17.53 1.02
C LEU A 500 20.97 -17.46 -0.52
N LYS A 501 20.12 -18.19 -1.23
CA LYS A 501 20.11 -18.27 -2.69
C LYS A 501 19.34 -17.09 -3.31
N PRO A 502 19.97 -16.28 -4.18
CA PRO A 502 19.29 -15.16 -4.81
C PRO A 502 18.30 -15.61 -5.88
N THR A 503 17.32 -14.77 -6.15
CA THR A 503 16.37 -14.90 -7.25
C THR A 503 16.45 -13.64 -8.11
N ARG A 504 16.71 -13.80 -9.40
CA ARG A 504 16.82 -12.70 -10.36
C ARG A 504 15.50 -11.92 -10.46
N ALA A 505 15.58 -10.62 -10.78
CA ALA A 505 14.43 -9.81 -11.15
C ALA A 505 13.66 -10.40 -12.35
N CYS A 506 12.43 -9.94 -12.57
CA CYS A 506 11.66 -10.27 -13.77
C CYS A 506 12.38 -9.76 -15.02
N PHE A 507 12.24 -10.50 -16.11
CA PHE A 507 12.72 -10.16 -17.44
C PHE A 507 11.68 -10.58 -18.48
N ASP A 508 11.78 -10.09 -19.69
CA ASP A 508 10.84 -10.45 -20.77
C ASP A 508 10.90 -11.95 -21.06
N GLY A 509 9.73 -12.58 -21.09
CA GLY A 509 9.59 -14.04 -21.24
C GLY A 509 9.79 -14.84 -19.94
N CYS A 510 9.93 -14.21 -18.79
CA CYS A 510 10.03 -14.91 -17.51
C CYS A 510 8.72 -15.63 -17.16
N LYS A 511 8.79 -16.98 -16.98
CA LYS A 511 7.65 -17.83 -16.58
C LYS A 511 7.74 -18.36 -15.15
N ARG A 512 8.69 -17.88 -14.35
CA ARG A 512 9.04 -18.49 -13.05
C ARG A 512 7.88 -18.58 -12.05
N CYS A 513 7.08 -17.53 -11.93
CA CYS A 513 5.95 -17.50 -11.00
C CYS A 513 4.61 -17.90 -11.63
N GLY A 514 4.52 -18.03 -12.96
CA GLY A 514 3.30 -18.36 -13.69
C GLY A 514 2.38 -17.20 -14.06
N VAL A 515 2.62 -15.97 -13.55
CA VAL A 515 1.73 -14.81 -13.83
C VAL A 515 1.82 -14.32 -15.27
N CYS A 516 2.95 -14.52 -15.93
CA CYS A 516 3.20 -14.02 -17.29
C CYS A 516 2.83 -15.03 -18.39
N GLY A 517 2.23 -16.15 -18.06
CA GLY A 517 1.79 -17.18 -19.00
C GLY A 517 2.86 -18.20 -19.33
#